data_51d0937203caaeee117f5c88459e8ce9
#
_entry.id   51d0937203caaeee117f5c88459e8ce9
#
_cell.length_a   1.000
_cell.length_b   1.000
_cell.length_c   1.000
_cell.angle_alpha   90.00
_cell.angle_beta   90.00
_cell.angle_gamma   90.00
#
_symmetry.space_group_name_H-M   'P 1'
#
loop_
_entity.id
_entity.type
_entity.pdbx_description
1 polymer ?
#
loop_
_entity_poly.entity_id
_entity_poly.type
_entity_poly.pdbx_seq_one_letter_code
_entity_poly.pdbx_strand_id
1 'polypeptide(L)'
;MGGDIQQKVADISDVIFKMDTDRLTERICGELKYAANRLEAVRLPDAPPASRRAAALDEIERAGRETEQMISLLSSELTEIYKADAAYSCLRGVLEDCSKRLSYLSAQLGSGEDKSSVTLRHISDLRMSVTVAHRYITMADGRREYLRFLVSGINSVLVNTVPLWRGALISASENPGRENMSRLGTLKEAMTTAVRDILLEASK
;
A
#
# COMPACT_ATOMS: atom_id res chain seq x y z
N MET A 1 14.41 -18.84 -33.00
CA MET A 1 14.39 -19.21 -31.55
C MET A 1 14.25 -17.94 -30.70
N GLY A 2 13.45 -17.96 -29.68
CA GLY A 2 13.30 -16.82 -28.76
C GLY A 2 12.09 -15.91 -28.98
N GLY A 3 11.40 -15.98 -30.11
CA GLY A 3 10.23 -15.14 -30.41
C GLY A 3 9.11 -15.26 -29.38
N ASP A 4 8.79 -16.48 -28.94
CA ASP A 4 7.77 -16.72 -27.91
C ASP A 4 8.13 -16.09 -26.56
N ILE A 5 9.44 -16.07 -26.23
CA ILE A 5 9.91 -15.45 -24.99
C ILE A 5 9.86 -13.93 -25.11
N GLN A 6 10.23 -13.37 -26.27
CA GLN A 6 10.10 -11.93 -26.54
C GLN A 6 8.65 -11.47 -26.47
N GLN A 7 7.73 -12.24 -27.06
CA GLN A 7 6.29 -11.96 -26.97
C GLN A 7 5.83 -11.99 -25.51
N LYS A 8 6.25 -12.99 -24.73
CA LYS A 8 5.91 -13.07 -23.31
C LYS A 8 6.43 -11.89 -22.51
N VAL A 9 7.64 -11.38 -22.80
CA VAL A 9 8.15 -10.15 -22.18
C VAL A 9 7.26 -8.96 -22.54
N ALA A 10 6.85 -8.81 -23.78
CA ALA A 10 5.96 -7.74 -24.22
C ALA A 10 4.60 -7.79 -23.51
N ASP A 11 3.99 -8.98 -23.46
CA ASP A 11 2.68 -9.18 -22.83
C ASP A 11 2.72 -8.85 -21.34
N ILE A 12 3.75 -9.31 -20.60
CA ILE A 12 3.92 -9.03 -19.17
C ILE A 12 4.22 -7.55 -18.94
N SER A 13 5.05 -6.94 -19.78
CA SER A 13 5.35 -5.51 -19.72
C SER A 13 4.09 -4.67 -19.88
N ASP A 14 3.21 -5.05 -20.79
CA ASP A 14 1.92 -4.41 -21.00
C ASP A 14 0.98 -4.58 -19.79
N VAL A 15 0.96 -5.77 -19.18
CA VAL A 15 0.22 -6.00 -17.92
C VAL A 15 0.74 -5.10 -16.81
N ILE A 16 2.06 -5.05 -16.57
CA ILE A 16 2.65 -4.20 -15.52
C ILE A 16 2.34 -2.73 -15.79
N PHE A 17 2.42 -2.28 -17.04
CA PHE A 17 2.11 -0.91 -17.42
C PHE A 17 0.64 -0.56 -17.19
N LYS A 18 -0.28 -1.48 -17.45
CA LYS A 18 -1.72 -1.32 -17.24
C LYS A 18 -2.17 -1.53 -15.79
N MET A 19 -1.33 -2.10 -14.94
CA MET A 19 -1.63 -2.17 -13.50
C MET A 19 -1.64 -0.76 -12.91
N ASP A 20 -2.85 -0.23 -12.72
CA ASP A 20 -3.09 1.13 -12.27
C ASP A 20 -2.87 1.26 -10.76
N THR A 21 -1.58 1.24 -10.37
CA THR A 21 -1.17 1.48 -8.97
C THR A 21 -1.48 2.90 -8.54
N ASP A 22 -1.49 3.86 -9.47
CA ASP A 22 -1.74 5.25 -9.14
C ASP A 22 -3.21 5.41 -8.72
N ARG A 23 -4.14 4.76 -9.44
CA ARG A 23 -5.54 4.71 -9.05
C ARG A 23 -5.79 3.98 -7.74
N LEU A 24 -5.08 2.86 -7.48
CA LEU A 24 -5.15 2.18 -6.18
C LEU A 24 -4.68 3.09 -5.06
N THR A 25 -3.56 3.79 -5.27
CA THR A 25 -3.00 4.75 -4.31
C THR A 25 -3.95 5.92 -4.05
N GLU A 26 -4.50 6.54 -5.10
CA GLU A 26 -5.45 7.64 -4.97
C GLU A 26 -6.69 7.23 -4.18
N ARG A 27 -7.21 6.02 -4.43
CA ARG A 27 -8.33 5.48 -3.66
C ARG A 27 -7.96 5.30 -2.19
N ILE A 28 -6.82 4.66 -1.89
CA ILE A 28 -6.36 4.43 -0.51
C ILE A 28 -6.14 5.77 0.21
N CYS A 29 -5.52 6.74 -0.44
CA CYS A 29 -5.35 8.09 0.11
C CYS A 29 -6.69 8.79 0.35
N GLY A 30 -7.65 8.63 -0.55
CA GLY A 30 -9.01 9.16 -0.40
C GLY A 30 -9.70 8.58 0.84
N GLU A 31 -9.64 7.27 1.02
CA GLU A 31 -10.25 6.56 2.14
C GLU A 31 -9.55 6.88 3.48
N LEU A 32 -8.23 6.96 3.50
CA LEU A 32 -7.47 7.39 4.67
C LEU A 32 -7.82 8.83 5.08
N LYS A 33 -7.91 9.73 4.11
CA LYS A 33 -8.32 11.12 4.34
C LYS A 33 -9.74 11.21 4.88
N TYR A 34 -10.66 10.44 4.33
CA TYR A 34 -12.03 10.35 4.82
C TYR A 34 -12.07 9.85 6.26
N ALA A 35 -11.35 8.78 6.58
CA ALA A 35 -11.25 8.22 7.93
C ALA A 35 -10.67 9.24 8.95
N ALA A 36 -9.58 9.93 8.58
CA ALA A 36 -8.97 10.95 9.41
C ALA A 36 -9.94 12.11 9.70
N ASN A 37 -10.65 12.62 8.68
CA ASN A 37 -11.61 13.71 8.83
C ASN A 37 -12.80 13.33 9.73
N ARG A 38 -13.29 12.09 9.61
CA ARG A 38 -14.38 11.59 10.46
C ARG A 38 -13.98 11.49 11.91
N LEU A 39 -12.76 10.96 12.18
CA LEU A 39 -12.22 10.87 13.54
C LEU A 39 -12.01 12.26 14.13
N GLU A 40 -11.53 13.21 13.35
CA GLU A 40 -11.35 14.61 13.77
C GLU A 40 -12.67 15.29 14.13
N ALA A 41 -13.73 15.01 13.38
CA ALA A 41 -15.06 15.59 13.62
C ALA A 41 -15.71 15.12 14.92
N VAL A 42 -15.20 14.04 15.55
CA VAL A 42 -15.68 13.60 16.87
C VAL A 42 -15.25 14.62 17.92
N ARG A 43 -16.23 15.25 18.56
CA ARG A 43 -16.00 16.22 19.62
C ARG A 43 -16.02 15.52 20.98
N LEU A 44 -14.84 15.32 21.55
CA LEU A 44 -14.71 14.79 22.90
C LEU A 44 -14.85 15.96 23.88
N PRO A 45 -15.81 15.93 24.81
CA PRO A 45 -15.97 16.97 25.79
C PRO A 45 -14.83 16.92 26.84
N ASP A 46 -14.32 18.08 27.20
CA ASP A 46 -13.51 18.20 28.42
C ASP A 46 -14.40 17.84 29.63
N ALA A 47 -13.79 17.16 30.62
CA ALA A 47 -14.40 16.67 31.85
C ALA A 47 -15.86 17.11 32.09
N PRO A 48 -16.88 16.32 31.70
CA PRO A 48 -18.24 16.77 31.75
C PRO A 48 -18.71 16.88 33.19
N PRO A 49 -19.39 17.99 33.59
CA PRO A 49 -20.09 18.03 34.86
C PRO A 49 -21.15 16.93 34.90
N ALA A 50 -21.55 16.47 36.07
CA ALA A 50 -22.47 15.36 36.27
C ALA A 50 -23.76 15.47 35.41
N SER A 51 -24.25 16.71 35.18
CA SER A 51 -25.38 16.99 34.33
C SER A 51 -25.19 16.75 32.82
N ARG A 52 -23.95 16.58 32.34
CA ARG A 52 -23.62 16.32 30.93
C ARG A 52 -22.98 14.93 30.69
N ARG A 53 -23.03 14.09 31.71
CA ARG A 53 -22.41 12.73 31.62
C ARG A 53 -23.02 11.88 30.51
N ALA A 54 -24.33 11.92 30.32
CA ALA A 54 -25.01 11.20 29.27
C ALA A 54 -24.54 11.64 27.87
N ALA A 55 -24.48 12.95 27.62
CA ALA A 55 -23.99 13.48 26.35
C ALA A 55 -22.52 13.13 26.08
N ALA A 56 -21.69 13.03 27.13
CA ALA A 56 -20.31 12.59 26.98
C ALA A 56 -20.22 11.09 26.60
N LEU A 57 -21.08 10.25 27.17
CA LEU A 57 -21.14 8.83 26.82
C LEU A 57 -21.60 8.64 25.37
N ASP A 58 -22.57 9.41 24.90
CA ASP A 58 -23.00 9.36 23.48
C ASP A 58 -21.87 9.71 22.52
N GLU A 59 -21.03 10.71 22.83
CA GLU A 59 -19.88 11.08 22.02
C GLU A 59 -18.75 10.04 22.09
N ILE A 60 -18.53 9.41 23.23
CA ILE A 60 -17.57 8.29 23.38
C ILE A 60 -18.03 7.09 22.52
N GLU A 61 -19.31 6.75 22.58
CA GLU A 61 -19.88 5.68 21.77
C GLU A 61 -19.78 5.97 20.27
N ARG A 62 -20.05 7.24 19.89
CA ARG A 62 -19.84 7.70 18.52
C ARG A 62 -18.39 7.54 18.08
N ALA A 63 -17.42 7.97 18.91
CA ALA A 63 -16.00 7.79 18.66
C ALA A 63 -15.64 6.30 18.44
N GLY A 64 -16.24 5.41 19.22
CA GLY A 64 -16.08 3.97 19.08
C GLY A 64 -16.58 3.47 17.72
N ARG A 65 -17.78 3.84 17.30
CA ARG A 65 -18.36 3.47 16.00
C ARG A 65 -17.51 3.96 14.82
N GLU A 66 -17.06 5.21 14.86
CA GLU A 66 -16.18 5.77 13.81
C GLU A 66 -14.86 5.02 13.73
N THR A 67 -14.30 4.64 14.87
CA THR A 67 -13.07 3.84 14.92
C THR A 67 -13.24 2.46 14.31
N GLU A 68 -14.31 1.74 14.61
CA GLU A 68 -14.57 0.42 14.02
C GLU A 68 -14.77 0.50 12.50
N GLN A 69 -15.41 1.54 12.00
CA GLN A 69 -15.54 1.78 10.56
C GLN A 69 -14.16 2.04 9.92
N MET A 70 -13.32 2.86 10.55
CA MET A 70 -11.95 3.10 10.10
C MET A 70 -11.11 1.82 10.06
N ILE A 71 -11.20 0.99 11.11
CA ILE A 71 -10.47 -0.29 11.18
C ILE A 71 -10.89 -1.22 10.05
N SER A 72 -12.20 -1.35 9.81
CA SER A 72 -12.74 -2.16 8.73
C SER A 72 -12.21 -1.71 7.37
N LEU A 73 -12.21 -0.41 7.13
CA LEU A 73 -11.72 0.21 5.91
C LEU A 73 -10.20 -0.04 5.73
N LEU A 74 -9.38 0.25 6.73
CA LEU A 74 -7.94 0.03 6.68
C LEU A 74 -7.60 -1.45 6.44
N SER A 75 -8.34 -2.36 7.06
CA SER A 75 -8.14 -3.81 6.87
C SER A 75 -8.51 -4.26 5.45
N SER A 76 -9.57 -3.67 4.86
CA SER A 76 -9.93 -3.90 3.46
C SER A 76 -8.84 -3.42 2.51
N GLU A 77 -8.33 -2.21 2.71
CA GLU A 77 -7.28 -1.65 1.87
C GLU A 77 -5.97 -2.43 1.98
N LEU A 78 -5.59 -2.91 3.17
CA LEU A 78 -4.46 -3.82 3.32
C LEU A 78 -4.60 -5.08 2.46
N THR A 79 -5.80 -5.66 2.40
CA THR A 79 -6.04 -6.84 1.57
C THR A 79 -5.81 -6.56 0.09
N GLU A 80 -6.26 -5.42 -0.41
CA GLU A 80 -6.05 -5.02 -1.81
C GLU A 80 -4.57 -4.72 -2.10
N ILE A 81 -3.85 -4.09 -1.17
CA ILE A 81 -2.41 -3.83 -1.30
C ILE A 81 -1.63 -5.16 -1.37
N TYR A 82 -1.96 -6.14 -0.51
CA TYR A 82 -1.30 -7.46 -0.55
C TYR A 82 -1.55 -8.19 -1.86
N LYS A 83 -2.76 -8.11 -2.43
CA LYS A 83 -3.06 -8.68 -3.76
C LYS A 83 -2.22 -8.03 -4.84
N ALA A 84 -2.08 -6.70 -4.83
CA ALA A 84 -1.27 -5.97 -5.78
C ALA A 84 0.23 -6.32 -5.65
N ASP A 85 0.80 -6.34 -4.42
CA ASP A 85 2.20 -6.75 -4.20
C ASP A 85 2.47 -8.18 -4.67
N ALA A 86 1.56 -9.12 -4.41
CA ALA A 86 1.67 -10.49 -4.87
C ALA A 86 1.65 -10.59 -6.41
N ALA A 87 0.79 -9.83 -7.08
CA ALA A 87 0.72 -9.78 -8.53
C ALA A 87 2.03 -9.23 -9.14
N TYR A 88 2.56 -8.11 -8.62
CA TYR A 88 3.85 -7.57 -9.05
C TYR A 88 4.99 -8.55 -8.80
N SER A 89 4.99 -9.26 -7.67
CA SER A 89 6.00 -10.26 -7.35
C SER A 89 6.01 -11.41 -8.36
N CYS A 90 4.83 -11.89 -8.74
CA CYS A 90 4.68 -12.95 -9.74
C CYS A 90 5.19 -12.50 -11.12
N LEU A 91 4.72 -11.35 -11.60
CA LEU A 91 5.10 -10.81 -12.91
C LEU A 91 6.61 -10.53 -12.99
N ARG A 92 7.19 -9.97 -11.95
CA ARG A 92 8.64 -9.76 -11.80
C ARG A 92 9.41 -11.07 -11.95
N GLY A 93 9.01 -12.13 -11.25
CA GLY A 93 9.65 -13.44 -11.33
C GLY A 93 9.63 -14.02 -12.73
N VAL A 94 8.52 -13.89 -13.45
CA VAL A 94 8.43 -14.33 -14.84
C VAL A 94 9.33 -13.51 -15.76
N LEU A 95 9.41 -12.19 -15.58
CA LEU A 95 10.33 -11.34 -16.36
C LEU A 95 11.81 -11.69 -16.11
N GLU A 96 12.20 -12.00 -14.87
CA GLU A 96 13.56 -12.45 -14.56
C GLU A 96 13.91 -13.75 -15.29
N ASP A 97 13.00 -14.72 -15.28
CA ASP A 97 13.21 -15.98 -16.00
C ASP A 97 13.32 -15.78 -17.52
N CYS A 98 12.44 -14.94 -18.08
CA CYS A 98 12.50 -14.55 -19.49
C CYS A 98 13.84 -13.85 -19.81
N SER A 99 14.28 -12.91 -19.00
CA SER A 99 15.54 -12.18 -19.18
C SER A 99 16.75 -13.12 -19.19
N LYS A 100 16.82 -14.08 -18.24
CA LYS A 100 17.88 -15.09 -18.20
C LYS A 100 17.91 -15.93 -19.45
N ARG A 101 16.76 -16.41 -19.92
CA ARG A 101 16.65 -17.24 -21.15
C ARG A 101 17.03 -16.46 -22.39
N LEU A 102 16.60 -15.21 -22.54
CA LEU A 102 16.97 -14.36 -23.68
C LEU A 102 18.45 -14.02 -23.67
N SER A 103 19.05 -13.77 -22.52
CA SER A 103 20.48 -13.53 -22.37
C SER A 103 21.31 -14.78 -22.77
N TYR A 104 20.87 -15.96 -22.36
CA TYR A 104 21.49 -17.22 -22.74
C TYR A 104 21.43 -17.44 -24.26
N LEU A 105 20.26 -17.26 -24.90
CA LEU A 105 20.10 -17.39 -26.34
C LEU A 105 20.97 -16.37 -27.12
N SER A 106 21.03 -15.13 -26.66
CA SER A 106 21.88 -14.09 -27.24
C SER A 106 23.38 -14.47 -27.17
N ALA A 107 23.82 -15.06 -26.05
CA ALA A 107 25.18 -15.50 -25.87
C ALA A 107 25.51 -16.71 -26.79
N GLN A 108 24.60 -17.67 -26.87
CA GLN A 108 24.78 -18.86 -27.77
C GLN A 108 24.90 -18.44 -29.25
N LEU A 109 24.03 -17.53 -29.71
CA LEU A 109 24.10 -17.02 -31.09
C LEU A 109 25.37 -16.21 -31.33
N GLY A 110 25.83 -15.44 -30.32
CA GLY A 110 27.05 -14.63 -30.41
C GLY A 110 28.33 -15.43 -30.40
N SER A 111 28.33 -16.67 -29.87
CA SER A 111 29.47 -17.58 -29.90
C SER A 111 29.51 -18.44 -31.16
N GLY A 112 28.49 -18.47 -31.98
CA GLY A 112 28.45 -19.20 -33.24
C GLY A 112 29.33 -18.60 -34.33
N GLU A 113 29.73 -19.43 -35.32
CA GLU A 113 30.55 -18.99 -36.45
C GLU A 113 29.81 -18.11 -37.47
N ASP A 114 28.46 -18.21 -37.51
CA ASP A 114 27.64 -17.44 -38.42
C ASP A 114 27.50 -15.98 -37.93
N LYS A 115 28.24 -15.09 -38.59
CA LYS A 115 28.17 -13.64 -38.40
C LYS A 115 27.36 -12.91 -39.50
N SER A 116 26.40 -13.58 -40.06
CA SER A 116 25.49 -12.93 -41.04
C SER A 116 24.82 -11.70 -40.43
N SER A 117 24.45 -10.75 -41.29
CA SER A 117 23.73 -9.54 -40.85
C SER A 117 22.38 -9.88 -40.20
N VAL A 118 21.74 -11.00 -40.59
CA VAL A 118 20.50 -11.51 -40.01
C VAL A 118 20.72 -12.00 -38.57
N THR A 119 21.79 -12.76 -38.35
CA THR A 119 22.16 -13.27 -37.01
C THR A 119 22.51 -12.12 -36.06
N LEU A 120 23.30 -11.13 -36.52
CA LEU A 120 23.62 -9.94 -35.73
C LEU A 120 22.39 -9.11 -35.35
N ARG A 121 21.45 -8.95 -36.29
CA ARG A 121 20.19 -8.27 -36.03
C ARG A 121 19.38 -9.03 -34.98
N HIS A 122 19.27 -10.33 -35.10
CA HIS A 122 18.54 -11.16 -34.13
C HIS A 122 19.16 -11.09 -32.72
N ILE A 123 20.49 -11.11 -32.60
CA ILE A 123 21.18 -10.88 -31.32
C ILE A 123 20.83 -9.51 -30.74
N SER A 124 20.80 -8.47 -31.57
CA SER A 124 20.41 -7.11 -31.16
C SER A 124 18.99 -7.09 -30.62
N ASP A 125 18.04 -7.74 -31.29
CA ASP A 125 16.62 -7.81 -30.90
C ASP A 125 16.46 -8.57 -29.55
N LEU A 126 17.19 -9.67 -29.34
CA LEU A 126 17.19 -10.40 -28.06
C LEU A 126 17.73 -9.52 -26.91
N ARG A 127 18.82 -8.80 -27.14
CA ARG A 127 19.41 -7.90 -26.16
C ARG A 127 18.47 -6.72 -25.82
N MET A 128 17.79 -6.19 -26.80
CA MET A 128 16.78 -5.16 -26.58
C MET A 128 15.66 -5.68 -25.68
N SER A 129 15.16 -6.89 -25.94
CA SER A 129 14.13 -7.52 -25.09
C SER A 129 14.59 -7.77 -23.66
N VAL A 130 15.86 -8.11 -23.45
CA VAL A 130 16.46 -8.19 -22.11
C VAL A 130 16.44 -6.82 -21.42
N THR A 131 16.81 -5.76 -22.13
CA THR A 131 16.78 -4.39 -21.59
C THR A 131 15.38 -3.96 -21.20
N VAL A 132 14.37 -4.28 -22.04
CA VAL A 132 12.96 -4.05 -21.74
C VAL A 132 12.53 -4.81 -20.49
N ALA A 133 12.85 -6.11 -20.40
CA ALA A 133 12.52 -6.90 -19.21
C ALA A 133 13.11 -6.30 -17.93
N HIS A 134 14.39 -5.91 -17.94
CA HIS A 134 15.03 -5.26 -16.77
C HIS A 134 14.36 -3.94 -16.37
N ARG A 135 13.97 -3.11 -17.34
CA ARG A 135 13.25 -1.87 -17.06
C ARG A 135 11.94 -2.13 -16.32
N TYR A 136 11.17 -3.13 -16.75
CA TYR A 136 9.89 -3.47 -16.11
C TYR A 136 10.07 -4.18 -14.77
N ILE A 137 11.15 -4.96 -14.59
CA ILE A 137 11.54 -5.50 -13.28
C ILE A 137 11.79 -4.35 -12.29
N THR A 138 12.60 -3.36 -12.68
CA THR A 138 12.88 -2.19 -11.84
C THR A 138 11.60 -1.40 -11.50
N MET A 139 10.70 -1.24 -12.48
CA MET A 139 9.41 -0.58 -12.25
C MET A 139 8.54 -1.36 -11.26
N ALA A 140 8.46 -2.69 -11.41
CA ALA A 140 7.72 -3.55 -10.50
C ALA A 140 8.30 -3.51 -9.07
N ASP A 141 9.63 -3.50 -8.93
CA ASP A 141 10.29 -3.39 -7.63
C ASP A 141 9.98 -2.06 -6.94
N GLY A 142 10.05 -0.93 -7.65
CA GLY A 142 9.70 0.38 -7.11
C GLY A 142 8.23 0.45 -6.65
N ARG A 143 7.30 -0.12 -7.45
CA ARG A 143 5.87 -0.19 -7.07
C ARG A 143 5.65 -1.06 -5.83
N ARG A 144 6.36 -2.19 -5.71
CA ARG A 144 6.29 -3.07 -4.53
C ARG A 144 6.84 -2.41 -3.27
N GLU A 145 7.95 -1.68 -3.38
CA GLU A 145 8.51 -0.93 -2.25
C GLU A 145 7.52 0.09 -1.71
N TYR A 146 6.88 0.84 -2.60
CA TYR A 146 5.85 1.78 -2.25
C TYR A 146 4.63 1.12 -1.57
N LEU A 147 4.12 0.00 -2.12
CA LEU A 147 3.01 -0.74 -1.50
C LEU A 147 3.37 -1.26 -0.10
N ARG A 148 4.60 -1.73 0.10
CA ARG A 148 5.09 -2.17 1.42
C ARG A 148 5.19 -1.03 2.42
N PHE A 149 5.55 0.15 1.96
CA PHE A 149 5.52 1.34 2.80
C PHE A 149 4.10 1.61 3.31
N LEU A 150 3.08 1.61 2.43
CA LEU A 150 1.67 1.77 2.83
C LEU A 150 1.23 0.67 3.83
N VAL A 151 1.60 -0.58 3.57
CA VAL A 151 1.33 -1.71 4.49
C VAL A 151 1.93 -1.44 5.87
N SER A 152 3.18 -0.99 5.94
CA SER A 152 3.85 -0.70 7.22
C SER A 152 3.13 0.39 8.00
N GLY A 153 2.76 1.49 7.33
CA GLY A 153 2.03 2.60 7.94
C GLY A 153 0.66 2.18 8.48
N ILE A 154 -0.15 1.51 7.65
CA ILE A 154 -1.48 1.05 8.04
C ILE A 154 -1.40 0.03 9.19
N ASN A 155 -0.47 -0.94 9.13
CA ASN A 155 -0.26 -1.90 10.21
C ASN A 155 0.17 -1.22 11.51
N SER A 156 1.01 -0.20 11.43
CA SER A 156 1.40 0.57 12.63
C SER A 156 0.19 1.19 13.32
N VAL A 157 -0.74 1.76 12.58
CA VAL A 157 -2.00 2.29 13.14
C VAL A 157 -2.84 1.16 13.76
N LEU A 158 -3.06 0.08 13.02
CA LEU A 158 -3.94 -1.02 13.46
C LEU A 158 -3.39 -1.78 14.67
N VAL A 159 -2.09 -2.02 14.72
CA VAL A 159 -1.47 -2.85 15.78
C VAL A 159 -1.05 -2.04 17.00
N ASN A 160 -0.59 -0.81 16.80
CA ASN A 160 -0.04 -0.01 17.91
C ASN A 160 -1.04 1.03 18.44
N THR A 161 -1.70 1.78 17.55
CA THR A 161 -2.50 2.94 17.96
C THR A 161 -3.93 2.55 18.32
N VAL A 162 -4.56 1.69 17.54
CA VAL A 162 -5.95 1.25 17.73
C VAL A 162 -6.18 0.56 19.09
N PRO A 163 -5.33 -0.39 19.56
CA PRO A 163 -5.54 -1.02 20.86
C PRO A 163 -5.49 -0.03 22.03
N LEU A 164 -4.56 0.94 21.98
CA LEU A 164 -4.46 1.99 22.99
C LEU A 164 -5.68 2.88 23.01
N TRP A 165 -6.18 3.25 21.84
CA TRP A 165 -7.40 4.02 21.66
C TRP A 165 -8.63 3.27 22.17
N ARG A 166 -8.82 1.99 21.83
CA ARG A 166 -9.91 1.15 22.33
C ARG A 166 -9.89 1.04 23.86
N GLY A 167 -8.70 0.84 24.43
CA GLY A 167 -8.53 0.82 25.89
C GLY A 167 -8.94 2.15 26.55
N ALA A 168 -8.60 3.27 25.94
CA ALA A 168 -9.01 4.58 26.43
C ALA A 168 -10.53 4.83 26.27
N LEU A 169 -11.16 4.37 25.18
CA LEU A 169 -12.60 4.43 25.00
C LEU A 169 -13.35 3.66 26.09
N ILE A 170 -12.90 2.44 26.41
CA ILE A 170 -13.50 1.62 27.48
C ILE A 170 -13.35 2.35 28.83
N SER A 171 -12.15 2.80 29.18
CA SER A 171 -11.90 3.52 30.44
C SER A 171 -12.74 4.79 30.56
N ALA A 172 -12.90 5.55 29.48
CA ALA A 172 -13.72 6.75 29.44
C ALA A 172 -15.22 6.45 29.51
N SER A 173 -15.69 5.33 28.94
CA SER A 173 -17.10 4.92 29.02
C SER A 173 -17.48 4.48 30.45
N GLU A 174 -16.59 3.79 31.15
CA GLU A 174 -16.81 3.37 32.54
C GLU A 174 -16.77 4.57 33.51
N ASN A 175 -15.79 5.46 33.31
CA ASN A 175 -15.61 6.65 34.13
C ASN A 175 -15.17 7.87 33.29
N PRO A 176 -16.11 8.71 32.82
CA PRO A 176 -15.81 9.89 32.03
C PRO A 176 -15.23 11.05 32.88
N GLY A 177 -14.25 10.75 33.73
CA GLY A 177 -13.51 11.71 34.52
C GLY A 177 -12.49 12.48 33.67
N ARG A 178 -11.98 13.61 34.24
CA ARG A 178 -11.06 14.52 33.53
C ARG A 178 -9.82 13.79 32.97
N GLU A 179 -9.25 12.87 33.72
CA GLU A 179 -8.05 12.14 33.31
C GLU A 179 -8.32 11.23 32.10
N ASN A 180 -9.40 10.43 32.15
CA ASN A 180 -9.77 9.53 31.04
C ASN A 180 -10.16 10.30 29.78
N MET A 181 -10.88 11.42 29.93
CA MET A 181 -11.23 12.28 28.80
C MET A 181 -10.01 12.96 28.17
N SER A 182 -9.08 13.46 28.99
CA SER A 182 -7.81 14.02 28.51
C SER A 182 -6.97 12.99 27.76
N ARG A 183 -6.84 11.77 28.32
CA ARG A 183 -6.14 10.66 27.68
C ARG A 183 -6.78 10.28 26.35
N LEU A 184 -8.10 10.22 26.31
CA LEU A 184 -8.84 9.94 25.08
C LEU A 184 -8.61 11.04 24.03
N GLY A 185 -8.58 12.31 24.40
CA GLY A 185 -8.24 13.43 23.52
C GLY A 185 -6.85 13.30 22.90
N THR A 186 -5.83 13.04 23.74
CA THR A 186 -4.45 12.85 23.29
C THR A 186 -4.31 11.67 22.33
N LEU A 187 -4.95 10.55 22.60
CA LEU A 187 -4.91 9.38 21.71
C LEU A 187 -5.68 9.60 20.40
N LYS A 188 -6.76 10.38 20.41
CA LYS A 188 -7.45 10.83 19.20
C LYS A 188 -6.50 11.61 18.28
N GLU A 189 -5.79 12.59 18.83
CA GLU A 189 -4.82 13.38 18.09
C GLU A 189 -3.68 12.50 17.54
N ALA A 190 -3.14 11.58 18.36
CA ALA A 190 -2.11 10.66 17.92
C ALA A 190 -2.57 9.76 16.77
N MET A 191 -3.81 9.24 16.81
CA MET A 191 -4.36 8.40 15.75
C MET A 191 -4.60 9.21 14.47
N THR A 192 -5.14 10.41 14.58
CA THR A 192 -5.35 11.31 13.43
C THR A 192 -4.02 11.70 12.77
N THR A 193 -3.01 12.01 13.59
CA THR A 193 -1.65 12.34 13.11
C THR A 193 -1.03 11.15 12.39
N ALA A 194 -1.09 9.94 12.99
CA ALA A 194 -0.54 8.74 12.37
C ALA A 194 -1.15 8.43 10.99
N VAL A 195 -2.46 8.61 10.82
CA VAL A 195 -3.12 8.45 9.52
C VAL A 195 -2.71 9.55 8.53
N ARG A 196 -2.55 10.79 9.00
CA ARG A 196 -2.08 11.91 8.15
C ARG A 196 -0.63 11.73 7.70
N ASP A 197 0.24 11.20 8.54
CA ASP A 197 1.63 10.93 8.19
C ASP A 197 1.73 9.93 7.04
N ILE A 198 0.89 8.88 7.06
CA ILE A 198 0.78 7.95 5.92
C ILE A 198 0.36 8.69 4.64
N LEU A 199 -0.63 9.60 4.74
CA LEU A 199 -1.09 10.38 3.60
C LEU A 199 -0.02 11.31 3.03
N LEU A 200 0.74 11.99 3.89
CA LEU A 200 1.81 12.90 3.48
C LEU A 200 2.94 12.17 2.75
N GLU A 201 3.31 11.00 3.25
CA GLU A 201 4.34 10.18 2.59
C GLU A 201 3.82 9.55 1.29
N ALA A 202 2.54 9.16 1.24
CA ALA A 202 1.91 8.60 0.04
C ALA A 202 1.73 9.63 -1.10
N SER A 203 1.85 10.93 -0.79
CA SER A 203 1.70 12.04 -1.76
C SER A 203 3.04 12.50 -2.35
N LYS A 204 4.16 11.94 -1.92
CA LYS A 204 5.52 12.20 -2.45
C LYS A 204 5.86 11.31 -3.63
#